data_6bcda93ce941044dabb54d526c64a571
#
_entry.id   6bcda93ce941044dabb54d526c64a571
#
_cell.length_a   1.000
_cell.length_b   1.000
_cell.length_c   1.000
_cell.angle_alpha   90.00
_cell.angle_beta   90.00
_cell.angle_gamma   90.00
#
_symmetry.space_group_name_H-M   'P 1'
#
loop_
_entity.id
_entity.type
_entity.pdbx_description
1 polymer ?
#
loop_
_entity_poly.entity_id
_entity_poly.type
_entity_poly.pdbx_seq_one_letter_code
_entity_poly.pdbx_strand_id
1 'polypeptide(L)'
;LIDFEEIEKLSIEHNPKLIIAGGSAYSRIIDFKKFREIANKINAFLLVDMAHFSGLVAGGVHPNPIDFADIVTTTTHKTLRSGRGGMILTNNEDLFKKINSAVFPGLQGGPLMHVIAGKAAGFGEALSDEFKIYAKNIILNAQCLSSTLIERGYDIVSGGTDNHIVLLSLKDKNITGSNAEI
;
A
#
# COMPACT_ATOMS: atom_id res chain seq x y z
N LEU A 1 -1.44 -4.77 15.57
CA LEU A 1 -0.46 -3.85 14.95
C LEU A 1 0.75 -4.64 14.48
N ILE A 2 1.56 -4.06 13.59
CA ILE A 2 2.83 -4.65 13.17
C ILE A 2 3.77 -4.72 14.38
N ASP A 3 4.33 -5.91 14.62
CA ASP A 3 5.31 -6.16 15.67
C ASP A 3 6.74 -6.07 15.08
N PHE A 4 7.38 -4.91 15.25
CA PHE A 4 8.70 -4.66 14.69
C PHE A 4 9.82 -5.40 15.43
N GLU A 5 9.64 -5.75 16.72
CA GLU A 5 10.62 -6.53 17.47
C GLU A 5 10.67 -7.96 16.95
N GLU A 6 9.50 -8.56 16.71
CA GLU A 6 9.43 -9.91 16.14
C GLU A 6 9.91 -9.93 14.68
N ILE A 7 9.60 -8.88 13.86
CA ILE A 7 10.13 -8.76 12.49
C ILE A 7 11.66 -8.71 12.52
N GLU A 8 12.25 -7.91 13.39
CA GLU A 8 13.71 -7.80 13.50
C GLU A 8 14.33 -9.14 13.90
N LYS A 9 13.80 -9.78 14.91
CA LYS A 9 14.25 -11.10 15.40
C LYS A 9 14.21 -12.14 14.27
N LEU A 10 13.06 -12.29 13.59
CA LEU A 10 12.91 -13.23 12.46
C LEU A 10 13.81 -12.87 11.29
N SER A 11 14.02 -11.59 11.02
CA SER A 11 14.92 -11.14 9.96
C SER A 11 16.38 -11.54 10.23
N ILE A 12 16.83 -11.43 11.48
CA ILE A 12 18.18 -11.87 11.89
C ILE A 12 18.28 -13.38 11.82
N GLU A 13 17.28 -14.12 12.31
CA GLU A 13 17.25 -15.58 12.35
C GLU A 13 17.30 -16.19 10.93
N HIS A 14 16.48 -15.67 10.02
CA HIS A 14 16.30 -16.25 8.68
C HIS A 14 17.17 -15.59 7.59
N ASN A 15 17.74 -14.43 7.89
CA ASN A 15 18.60 -13.65 7.00
C ASN A 15 18.09 -13.57 5.53
N PRO A 16 16.84 -13.10 5.31
CA PRO A 16 16.27 -13.01 3.97
C PRO A 16 17.03 -12.00 3.11
N LYS A 17 17.08 -12.22 1.80
CA LYS A 17 17.67 -11.27 0.84
C LYS A 17 16.75 -10.11 0.50
N LEU A 18 15.45 -10.27 0.76
CA LEU A 18 14.40 -9.30 0.47
C LEU A 18 13.37 -9.33 1.58
N ILE A 19 13.04 -8.15 2.10
CA ILE A 19 11.86 -7.94 2.96
C ILE A 19 10.78 -7.28 2.12
N ILE A 20 9.56 -7.80 2.19
CA ILE A 20 8.38 -7.22 1.54
C ILE A 20 7.48 -6.60 2.60
N ALA A 21 7.25 -5.30 2.52
CA ALA A 21 6.33 -4.57 3.37
C ALA A 21 5.13 -4.07 2.56
N GLY A 22 3.96 -4.02 3.20
CA GLY A 22 2.72 -3.58 2.57
C GLY A 22 1.51 -4.19 3.27
N GLY A 23 0.31 -3.89 2.77
CA GLY A 23 -0.89 -4.46 3.36
C GLY A 23 -2.13 -4.20 2.51
N SER A 24 -2.98 -5.23 2.39
CA SER A 24 -4.27 -5.14 1.70
C SER A 24 -5.43 -4.82 2.65
N ALA A 25 -5.29 -5.17 3.93
CA ALA A 25 -6.33 -4.99 4.94
C ALA A 25 -5.78 -4.37 6.25
N TYR A 26 -4.66 -3.68 6.17
CA TYR A 26 -4.07 -3.00 7.32
C TYR A 26 -4.54 -1.55 7.40
N SER A 27 -5.25 -1.22 8.46
CA SER A 27 -5.93 0.08 8.61
C SER A 27 -5.08 1.18 9.25
N ARG A 28 -3.84 0.88 9.66
CA ARG A 28 -2.95 1.86 10.31
C ARG A 28 -1.79 2.25 9.40
N ILE A 29 -1.09 3.31 9.77
CA ILE A 29 0.14 3.73 9.11
C ILE A 29 1.21 2.64 9.24
N ILE A 30 1.92 2.38 8.14
CA ILE A 30 3.08 1.49 8.11
C ILE A 30 4.33 2.34 8.25
N ASP A 31 5.18 2.02 9.23
CA ASP A 31 6.46 2.70 9.45
C ASP A 31 7.53 2.13 8.52
N PHE A 32 7.66 2.70 7.33
CA PHE A 32 8.64 2.27 6.33
C PHE A 32 10.09 2.50 6.77
N LYS A 33 10.32 3.50 7.64
CA LYS A 33 11.65 3.78 8.18
C LYS A 33 12.14 2.62 9.05
N LYS A 34 11.29 2.09 9.92
CA LYS A 34 11.62 0.91 10.73
C LYS A 34 11.91 -0.32 9.86
N PHE A 35 11.11 -0.56 8.82
CA PHE A 35 11.42 -1.62 7.87
C PHE A 35 12.78 -1.44 7.21
N ARG A 36 13.14 -0.20 6.81
CA ARG A 36 14.46 0.11 6.24
C ARG A 36 15.58 -0.16 7.22
N GLU A 37 15.41 0.25 8.48
CA GLU A 37 16.39 0.02 9.54
C GLU A 37 16.66 -1.49 9.76
N ILE A 38 15.60 -2.31 9.78
CA ILE A 38 15.71 -3.76 9.90
C ILE A 38 16.40 -4.35 8.67
N ALA A 39 15.99 -3.98 7.46
CA ALA A 39 16.58 -4.48 6.23
C ALA A 39 18.08 -4.14 6.15
N ASN A 40 18.51 -2.96 6.61
CA ASN A 40 19.91 -2.57 6.65
C ASN A 40 20.74 -3.45 7.59
N LYS A 41 20.18 -3.87 8.75
CA LYS A 41 20.90 -4.74 9.71
C LYS A 41 21.34 -6.07 9.12
N ILE A 42 20.59 -6.60 8.17
CA ILE A 42 20.83 -7.88 7.51
C ILE A 42 21.29 -7.74 6.05
N ASN A 43 21.52 -6.51 5.59
CA ASN A 43 21.89 -6.21 4.19
C ASN A 43 20.86 -6.75 3.17
N ALA A 44 19.57 -6.69 3.49
CA ALA A 44 18.49 -7.10 2.62
C ALA A 44 17.94 -5.92 1.79
N PHE A 45 17.38 -6.22 0.64
CA PHE A 45 16.53 -5.28 -0.09
C PHE A 45 15.19 -5.09 0.63
N LEU A 46 14.63 -3.88 0.53
CA LEU A 46 13.27 -3.59 0.95
C LEU A 46 12.39 -3.31 -0.26
N LEU A 47 11.36 -4.13 -0.46
CA LEU A 47 10.29 -3.87 -1.40
C LEU A 47 9.05 -3.43 -0.62
N VAL A 48 8.44 -2.32 -1.03
CA VAL A 48 7.16 -1.90 -0.47
C VAL A 48 6.07 -2.00 -1.54
N ASP A 49 5.02 -2.77 -1.25
CA ASP A 49 3.81 -2.79 -2.07
C ASP A 49 2.79 -1.80 -1.50
N MET A 50 2.60 -0.68 -2.21
CA MET A 50 1.65 0.36 -1.85
C MET A 50 0.34 0.29 -2.65
N ALA A 51 0.02 -0.86 -3.23
CA ALA A 51 -1.11 -1.01 -4.15
C ALA A 51 -2.43 -0.47 -3.60
N HIS A 52 -2.72 -0.67 -2.31
CA HIS A 52 -3.95 -0.21 -1.69
C HIS A 52 -3.97 1.30 -1.38
N PHE A 53 -2.83 1.88 -1.02
CA PHE A 53 -2.76 3.25 -0.51
C PHE A 53 -1.97 4.22 -1.42
N SER A 54 -1.58 3.80 -2.63
CA SER A 54 -0.79 4.64 -3.56
C SER A 54 -1.46 5.97 -3.91
N GLY A 55 -2.78 6.01 -4.00
CA GLY A 55 -3.51 7.26 -4.19
C GLY A 55 -3.43 8.21 -2.99
N LEU A 56 -3.37 7.65 -1.78
CA LEU A 56 -3.18 8.45 -0.56
C LEU A 56 -1.75 8.99 -0.47
N VAL A 57 -0.75 8.23 -0.96
CA VAL A 57 0.63 8.70 -1.09
C VAL A 57 0.71 9.83 -2.13
N ALA A 58 0.12 9.65 -3.31
CA ALA A 58 0.07 10.67 -4.36
C ALA A 58 -0.65 11.95 -3.89
N GLY A 59 -1.72 11.80 -3.11
CA GLY A 59 -2.45 12.92 -2.50
C GLY A 59 -1.74 13.58 -1.30
N GLY A 60 -0.58 13.06 -0.88
CA GLY A 60 0.21 13.63 0.22
C GLY A 60 -0.37 13.39 1.62
N VAL A 61 -1.28 12.41 1.78
CA VAL A 61 -1.97 12.13 3.06
C VAL A 61 -1.58 10.79 3.70
N HIS A 62 -0.58 10.11 3.12
CA HIS A 62 0.01 8.88 3.64
C HIS A 62 1.54 8.96 3.49
N PRO A 63 2.33 8.39 4.42
CA PRO A 63 3.79 8.33 4.28
C PRO A 63 4.23 7.75 2.94
N ASN A 64 5.24 8.38 2.34
CA ASN A 64 5.80 7.95 1.06
C ASN A 64 6.85 6.87 1.28
N PRO A 65 6.69 5.64 0.73
CA PRO A 65 7.68 4.58 0.88
C PRO A 65 8.91 4.74 -0.01
N ILE A 66 8.88 5.60 -1.05
CA ILE A 66 9.93 5.72 -2.07
C ILE A 66 11.27 6.15 -1.46
N ASP A 67 11.24 6.93 -0.37
CA ASP A 67 12.45 7.41 0.30
C ASP A 67 13.15 6.33 1.13
N PHE A 68 12.47 5.20 1.40
CA PHE A 68 12.95 4.13 2.26
C PHE A 68 13.18 2.81 1.53
N ALA A 69 12.40 2.54 0.47
CA ALA A 69 12.41 1.27 -0.24
C ALA A 69 13.40 1.27 -1.42
N ASP A 70 14.01 0.12 -1.68
CA ASP A 70 14.80 -0.10 -2.91
C ASP A 70 13.89 -0.23 -4.13
N ILE A 71 12.72 -0.85 -3.92
CA ILE A 71 11.71 -1.09 -4.95
C ILE A 71 10.34 -0.79 -4.34
N VAL A 72 9.49 -0.10 -5.09
CA VAL A 72 8.08 0.10 -4.73
C VAL A 72 7.21 -0.45 -5.84
N THR A 73 6.24 -1.28 -5.47
CA THR A 73 5.22 -1.79 -6.40
C THR A 73 3.86 -1.19 -6.08
N THR A 74 3.04 -1.03 -7.09
CA THR A 74 1.65 -0.60 -6.92
C THR A 74 0.76 -1.07 -8.06
N THR A 75 -0.54 -1.17 -7.76
CA THR A 75 -1.59 -1.15 -8.77
C THR A 75 -2.00 0.30 -9.06
N THR A 76 -2.51 0.56 -10.25
CA THR A 76 -2.94 1.90 -10.66
C THR A 76 -4.44 2.15 -10.51
N HIS A 77 -5.23 1.11 -10.25
CA HIS A 77 -6.70 1.11 -10.30
C HIS A 77 -7.43 1.06 -8.95
N LYS A 78 -6.70 1.24 -7.83
CA LYS A 78 -7.29 1.31 -6.48
C LYS A 78 -7.42 2.77 -6.05
N THR A 79 -6.87 3.16 -4.92
CA THR A 79 -6.93 4.55 -4.44
C THR A 79 -6.31 5.57 -5.40
N LEU A 80 -5.39 5.15 -6.28
CA LEU A 80 -4.81 6.02 -7.31
C LEU A 80 -5.81 6.37 -8.43
N ARG A 81 -6.92 5.65 -8.53
CA ARG A 81 -8.08 5.97 -9.38
C ARG A 81 -7.75 6.06 -10.88
N SER A 82 -6.83 5.24 -11.36
CA SER A 82 -6.38 5.23 -12.75
C SER A 82 -6.77 3.94 -13.48
N GLY A 83 -6.41 3.83 -14.74
CA GLY A 83 -6.60 2.61 -15.55
C GLY A 83 -5.99 1.38 -14.90
N ARG A 84 -6.60 0.20 -15.12
CA ARG A 84 -6.16 -1.07 -14.51
C ARG A 84 -4.76 -1.46 -14.98
N GLY A 85 -3.88 -1.75 -14.05
CA GLY A 85 -2.51 -2.22 -14.30
C GLY A 85 -1.63 -2.14 -13.07
N GLY A 86 -0.35 -2.41 -13.26
CA GLY A 86 0.69 -2.30 -12.25
C GLY A 86 1.74 -1.26 -12.64
N MET A 87 2.56 -0.88 -11.66
CA MET A 87 3.71 0.00 -11.82
C MET A 87 4.79 -0.43 -10.83
N ILE A 88 6.04 -0.36 -11.24
CA ILE A 88 7.22 -0.59 -10.41
C ILE A 88 8.04 0.68 -10.42
N LEU A 89 8.47 1.13 -9.26
CA LEU A 89 9.25 2.35 -9.05
C LEU A 89 10.55 2.02 -8.30
N THR A 90 11.62 2.67 -8.67
CA THR A 90 12.90 2.64 -7.95
C THR A 90 13.71 3.89 -8.23
N ASN A 91 14.46 4.36 -7.24
CA ASN A 91 15.45 5.43 -7.39
C ASN A 91 16.85 4.88 -7.74
N ASN A 92 17.01 3.55 -7.80
CA ASN A 92 18.27 2.90 -8.11
C ASN A 92 18.34 2.58 -9.61
N GLU A 93 19.27 3.20 -10.34
CA GLU A 93 19.39 3.05 -11.78
C GLU A 93 19.77 1.62 -12.22
N ASP A 94 20.58 0.91 -11.44
CA ASP A 94 20.96 -0.48 -11.76
C ASP A 94 19.80 -1.44 -11.55
N LEU A 95 19.00 -1.24 -10.49
CA LEU A 95 17.76 -1.98 -10.30
C LEU A 95 16.75 -1.66 -11.40
N PHE A 96 16.62 -0.39 -11.79
CA PHE A 96 15.74 0.00 -12.89
C PHE A 96 16.07 -0.75 -14.18
N LYS A 97 17.35 -0.81 -14.59
CA LYS A 97 17.76 -1.53 -15.79
C LYS A 97 17.40 -3.01 -15.73
N LYS A 98 17.66 -3.66 -14.59
CA LYS A 98 17.34 -5.08 -14.37
C LYS A 98 15.84 -5.34 -14.40
N ILE A 99 15.05 -4.52 -13.68
CA ILE A 99 13.58 -4.62 -13.63
C ILE A 99 12.98 -4.40 -15.02
N ASN A 100 13.43 -3.37 -15.72
CA ASN A 100 12.92 -3.05 -17.06
C ASN A 100 13.17 -4.20 -18.06
N SER A 101 14.36 -4.80 -18.03
CA SER A 101 14.70 -5.97 -18.84
C SER A 101 13.90 -7.22 -18.44
N ALA A 102 13.64 -7.40 -17.14
CA ALA A 102 12.84 -8.52 -16.66
C ALA A 102 11.35 -8.38 -17.05
N VAL A 103 10.83 -7.15 -17.04
CA VAL A 103 9.46 -6.87 -17.47
C VAL A 103 9.34 -7.08 -18.98
N PHE A 104 10.20 -6.44 -19.77
CA PHE A 104 10.21 -6.59 -21.23
C PHE A 104 11.67 -6.66 -21.75
N PRO A 105 12.03 -7.68 -22.53
CA PRO A 105 11.18 -8.75 -23.04
C PRO A 105 11.09 -10.00 -22.16
N GLY A 106 11.55 -9.93 -20.89
CA GLY A 106 11.68 -11.12 -20.03
C GLY A 106 10.36 -11.84 -19.75
N LEU A 107 9.34 -11.13 -19.29
CA LEU A 107 8.06 -11.69 -18.84
C LEU A 107 6.87 -11.25 -19.68
N GLN A 108 6.91 -10.08 -20.28
CA GLN A 108 5.81 -9.47 -21.03
C GLN A 108 6.20 -9.17 -22.48
N GLY A 109 5.18 -8.97 -23.32
CA GLY A 109 5.32 -8.65 -24.73
C GLY A 109 4.70 -7.29 -25.07
N GLY A 110 3.98 -7.21 -26.19
CA GLY A 110 3.36 -5.98 -26.68
C GLY A 110 2.43 -5.31 -25.66
N PRO A 111 2.63 -4.02 -25.35
CA PRO A 111 1.85 -3.33 -24.35
C PRO A 111 0.45 -2.96 -24.86
N LEU A 112 -0.51 -2.88 -23.92
CA LEU A 112 -1.86 -2.38 -24.19
C LEU A 112 -1.85 -0.85 -24.14
N MET A 113 -1.72 -0.19 -25.28
CA MET A 113 -1.53 1.26 -25.37
C MET A 113 -2.72 2.06 -24.82
N HIS A 114 -3.96 1.56 -24.93
CA HIS A 114 -5.13 2.19 -24.33
C HIS A 114 -5.06 2.19 -22.79
N VAL A 115 -4.48 1.15 -22.17
CA VAL A 115 -4.22 1.10 -20.73
C VAL A 115 -3.16 2.11 -20.33
N ILE A 116 -2.07 2.24 -21.12
CA ILE A 116 -1.01 3.23 -20.89
C ILE A 116 -1.57 4.64 -20.98
N ALA A 117 -2.39 4.94 -22.01
CA ALA A 117 -3.06 6.23 -22.14
C ALA A 117 -3.99 6.53 -20.94
N GLY A 118 -4.77 5.53 -20.51
CA GLY A 118 -5.62 5.65 -19.31
C GLY A 118 -4.82 5.90 -18.04
N LYS A 119 -3.65 5.26 -17.87
CA LYS A 119 -2.74 5.53 -16.75
C LYS A 119 -2.19 6.97 -16.82
N ALA A 120 -1.78 7.44 -17.99
CA ALA A 120 -1.26 8.80 -18.17
C ALA A 120 -2.32 9.85 -17.77
N ALA A 121 -3.58 9.66 -18.18
CA ALA A 121 -4.68 10.53 -17.78
C ALA A 121 -4.89 10.52 -16.27
N GLY A 122 -4.98 9.33 -15.66
CA GLY A 122 -5.15 9.19 -14.21
C GLY A 122 -3.99 9.76 -13.39
N PHE A 123 -2.75 9.67 -13.89
CA PHE A 123 -1.60 10.30 -13.22
C PHE A 123 -1.65 11.82 -13.35
N GLY A 124 -2.12 12.35 -14.50
CA GLY A 124 -2.39 13.78 -14.65
C GLY A 124 -3.42 14.29 -13.64
N GLU A 125 -4.50 13.55 -13.43
CA GLU A 125 -5.49 13.86 -12.37
C GLU A 125 -4.87 13.82 -10.97
N ALA A 126 -4.04 12.80 -10.68
CA ALA A 126 -3.40 12.62 -9.38
C ALA A 126 -2.43 13.76 -8.99
N LEU A 127 -1.97 14.55 -9.97
CA LEU A 127 -1.14 15.74 -9.73
C LEU A 127 -1.95 16.97 -9.35
N SER A 128 -3.28 16.96 -9.51
CA SER A 128 -4.13 18.12 -9.26
C SER A 128 -4.37 18.38 -7.77
N ASP A 129 -4.72 19.62 -7.44
CA ASP A 129 -5.11 19.98 -6.07
C ASP A 129 -6.47 19.35 -5.67
N GLU A 130 -7.36 19.15 -6.64
CA GLU A 130 -8.62 18.45 -6.44
C GLU A 130 -8.39 17.00 -5.98
N PHE A 131 -7.37 16.34 -6.52
CA PHE A 131 -7.03 14.98 -6.08
C PHE A 131 -6.50 14.95 -4.64
N LYS A 132 -5.75 15.95 -4.20
CA LYS A 132 -5.30 16.08 -2.81
C LYS A 132 -6.48 16.23 -1.85
N ILE A 133 -7.47 17.06 -2.23
CA ILE A 133 -8.72 17.22 -1.47
C ILE A 133 -9.49 15.91 -1.42
N TYR A 134 -9.60 15.22 -2.54
CA TYR A 134 -10.24 13.90 -2.63
C TYR A 134 -9.56 12.88 -1.72
N ALA A 135 -8.24 12.76 -1.75
CA ALA A 135 -7.49 11.83 -0.91
C ALA A 135 -7.68 12.14 0.60
N LYS A 136 -7.69 13.41 0.98
CA LYS A 136 -7.99 13.82 2.36
C LYS A 136 -9.41 13.42 2.78
N ASN A 137 -10.39 13.63 1.91
CA ASN A 137 -11.79 13.26 2.19
C ASN A 137 -11.97 11.75 2.34
N ILE A 138 -11.21 10.93 1.61
CA ILE A 138 -11.22 9.46 1.80
C ILE A 138 -10.90 9.10 3.24
N ILE A 139 -9.81 9.67 3.80
CA ILE A 139 -9.40 9.39 5.17
C ILE A 139 -10.46 9.89 6.17
N LEU A 140 -10.94 11.11 6.01
CA LEU A 140 -11.95 11.69 6.90
C LEU A 140 -13.25 10.86 6.90
N ASN A 141 -13.69 10.40 5.74
CA ASN A 141 -14.88 9.54 5.62
C ASN A 141 -14.65 8.17 6.28
N ALA A 142 -13.47 7.56 6.11
CA ALA A 142 -13.14 6.29 6.74
C ALA A 142 -13.09 6.43 8.28
N GLN A 143 -12.52 7.52 8.78
CA GLN A 143 -12.48 7.82 10.21
C GLN A 143 -13.87 8.05 10.78
N CYS A 144 -14.73 8.80 10.09
CA CYS A 144 -16.13 9.02 10.48
C CYS A 144 -16.90 7.69 10.51
N LEU A 145 -16.74 6.85 9.49
CA LEU A 145 -17.35 5.51 9.46
C LEU A 145 -16.89 4.67 10.64
N SER A 146 -15.58 4.63 10.87
CA SER A 146 -14.98 3.85 11.96
C SER A 146 -15.48 4.30 13.34
N SER A 147 -15.49 5.61 13.62
CA SER A 147 -15.97 6.14 14.90
C SER A 147 -17.47 5.87 15.09
N THR A 148 -18.29 6.06 14.05
CA THR A 148 -19.73 5.76 14.11
C THR A 148 -20.02 4.28 14.41
N LEU A 149 -19.23 3.38 13.81
CA LEU A 149 -19.36 1.95 14.09
C LEU A 149 -18.98 1.61 15.54
N ILE A 150 -17.91 2.22 16.06
CA ILE A 150 -17.49 2.05 17.46
C ILE A 150 -18.58 2.55 18.41
N GLU A 151 -19.12 3.76 18.18
CA GLU A 151 -20.23 4.33 18.96
C GLU A 151 -21.48 3.44 18.98
N ARG A 152 -21.70 2.68 17.91
CA ARG A 152 -22.79 1.70 17.79
C ARG A 152 -22.46 0.32 18.37
N GLY A 153 -21.33 0.15 19.05
CA GLY A 153 -20.95 -1.08 19.72
C GLY A 153 -20.36 -2.15 18.81
N TYR A 154 -19.80 -1.73 17.66
CA TYR A 154 -18.99 -2.63 16.83
C TYR A 154 -17.50 -2.52 17.18
N ASP A 155 -16.81 -3.64 17.11
CA ASP A 155 -15.37 -3.69 17.31
C ASP A 155 -14.63 -3.43 15.98
N ILE A 156 -13.77 -2.42 15.97
CA ILE A 156 -12.92 -2.09 14.83
C ILE A 156 -11.50 -2.55 15.14
N VAL A 157 -10.98 -3.46 14.31
CA VAL A 157 -9.62 -3.98 14.45
C VAL A 157 -8.62 -2.81 14.49
N SER A 158 -7.71 -2.81 15.45
CA SER A 158 -6.79 -1.72 15.77
C SER A 158 -7.44 -0.44 16.36
N GLY A 159 -8.73 -0.45 16.69
CA GLY A 159 -9.43 0.67 17.32
C GLY A 159 -9.64 1.89 16.42
N GLY A 160 -9.56 1.73 15.09
CA GLY A 160 -9.77 2.83 14.15
C GLY A 160 -9.02 2.69 12.82
N THR A 161 -8.90 3.80 12.08
CA THR A 161 -8.20 3.82 10.80
C THR A 161 -7.42 5.11 10.58
N ASP A 162 -6.26 4.99 9.92
CA ASP A 162 -5.43 6.10 9.45
C ASP A 162 -5.45 6.20 7.91
N ASN A 163 -6.21 5.35 7.22
CA ASN A 163 -6.29 5.30 5.77
C ASN A 163 -7.73 5.04 5.28
N HIS A 164 -7.92 4.43 4.12
CA HIS A 164 -9.23 4.16 3.51
C HIS A 164 -9.88 2.85 3.96
N ILE A 165 -9.20 2.06 4.80
CA ILE A 165 -9.66 0.73 5.21
C ILE A 165 -10.29 0.81 6.59
N VAL A 166 -11.51 0.29 6.73
CA VAL A 166 -12.17 0.05 8.02
C VAL A 166 -12.35 -1.45 8.16
N LEU A 167 -11.69 -2.04 9.16
CA LEU A 167 -11.70 -3.48 9.39
C LEU A 167 -12.57 -3.81 10.60
N LEU A 168 -13.78 -4.30 10.32
CA LEU A 168 -14.75 -4.68 11.33
C LEU A 168 -14.45 -6.09 11.87
N SER A 169 -14.39 -6.24 13.19
CA SER A 169 -14.31 -7.54 13.87
C SER A 169 -15.73 -8.12 14.03
N LEU A 170 -15.90 -9.36 13.60
CA LEU A 170 -17.16 -10.10 13.75
C LEU A 170 -17.08 -11.18 14.84
N LYS A 171 -15.97 -11.26 15.59
CA LYS A 171 -15.71 -12.33 16.57
C LYS A 171 -16.84 -12.48 17.60
N ASP A 172 -17.38 -11.37 18.06
CA ASP A 172 -18.43 -11.35 19.11
C ASP A 172 -19.86 -11.26 18.55
N LYS A 173 -20.04 -11.43 17.24
CA LYS A 173 -21.35 -11.24 16.58
C LYS A 173 -22.04 -12.55 16.17
N ASN A 174 -21.41 -13.72 16.42
CA ASN A 174 -21.89 -15.05 15.99
C ASN A 174 -22.23 -15.11 14.49
N ILE A 175 -21.50 -14.33 13.67
CA ILE A 175 -21.67 -14.30 12.22
C ILE A 175 -20.31 -14.43 11.57
N THR A 176 -20.24 -15.19 10.49
CA THR A 176 -19.00 -15.31 9.68
C THR A 176 -18.88 -14.14 8.70
N GLY A 177 -17.67 -13.83 8.24
CA GLY A 177 -17.46 -12.83 7.19
C GLY A 177 -18.30 -13.11 5.95
N SER A 178 -18.36 -14.37 5.51
CA SER A 178 -19.17 -14.79 4.36
C SER A 178 -20.67 -14.51 4.53
N ASN A 179 -21.21 -14.71 5.75
CA ASN A 179 -22.61 -14.42 6.02
C ASN A 179 -22.90 -12.91 6.19
N ALA A 180 -21.88 -12.13 6.48
CA ALA A 180 -22.03 -10.68 6.62
C ALA A 180 -21.92 -9.96 5.26
N GLU A 181 -21.41 -10.63 4.23
CA GLU A 181 -21.24 -10.11 2.87
C GLU A 181 -22.53 -10.20 2.03
N ILE A 182 -23.50 -11.06 2.45
CA ILE A 182 -24.79 -11.27 1.80
C ILE A 182 -25.78 -10.18 2.21
#